data_75054fea5b00ce89e778a0e6f850ba3e
#
_entry.id   75054fea5b00ce89e778a0e6f850ba3e
#
_cell.length_a   1.000
_cell.length_b   1.000
_cell.length_c   1.000
_cell.angle_alpha   90.00
_cell.angle_beta   90.00
_cell.angle_gamma   90.00
#
_symmetry.space_group_name_H-M   'P 1'
#
loop_
_entity.id
_entity.type
_entity.pdbx_description
1 polymer ?
#
loop_
_entity_poly.entity_id
_entity_poly.type
_entity_poly.pdbx_seq_one_letter_code
_entity_poly.pdbx_strand_id
1 'polypeptide(L)'
;MKASYKVAVWATGGVGKYAIRTIADRPNLELVGVWVHSDNKHGKDAGDLAGIDPIGVRATRHESEILDGDADCVVYAAPAPPRMREAIGDLCRILAAGKNIVTTAVPGLIYPRGSLPARITDTIRGATEAGQSSLFSSGIEPGFGADLFPIALMSMSHKVYSVRGIEITNYSEYPAEYDMRELFGFGQPLDYQGGLKMPGVLRWGWGAAVTMVADALGVQLDNIRETCEFQATPREISTAFGLVEAGTVGATRARCIGVVDGVEVVTIEHVDRIADDLAPDWPKGRTGATDGIWRVVIDGEPSFDAEFEVGCRPGDNHSDHGLLATGMRAVNAIPLVCEAEPGIVDALHIPLTSPVGALHPHRDGVPAFS
;
A
#
# COMPACT_ATOMS: atom_id res chain seq x y z
N MET A 1 -9.33 10.51 -22.18
CA MET A 1 -10.00 10.03 -20.92
C MET A 1 -11.50 10.07 -21.10
N LYS A 2 -12.22 9.02 -20.64
CA LYS A 2 -13.69 9.01 -20.62
C LYS A 2 -14.23 10.05 -19.63
N ALA A 3 -15.51 10.45 -19.78
CA ALA A 3 -16.18 11.34 -18.83
C ALA A 3 -16.41 10.65 -17.47
N SER A 4 -16.67 9.35 -17.48
CA SER A 4 -16.82 8.52 -16.29
C SER A 4 -16.34 7.09 -16.56
N TYR A 5 -15.81 6.41 -15.50
CA TYR A 5 -15.38 5.02 -15.53
C TYR A 5 -16.28 4.18 -14.63
N LYS A 6 -16.71 3.02 -15.14
CA LYS A 6 -17.47 2.04 -14.40
C LYS A 6 -16.52 1.17 -13.59
N VAL A 7 -16.71 1.12 -12.28
CA VAL A 7 -15.79 0.49 -11.34
C VAL A 7 -16.50 -0.56 -10.52
N ALA A 8 -15.90 -1.74 -10.41
CA ALA A 8 -16.28 -2.73 -9.41
C ALA A 8 -15.23 -2.79 -8.29
N VAL A 9 -15.68 -3.17 -7.08
CA VAL A 9 -14.79 -3.35 -5.93
C VAL A 9 -14.77 -4.81 -5.52
N TRP A 10 -13.56 -5.38 -5.43
CA TRP A 10 -13.34 -6.77 -5.04
C TRP A 10 -12.86 -6.84 -3.59
N ALA A 11 -13.76 -7.20 -2.69
CA ALA A 11 -13.68 -7.21 -1.22
C ALA A 11 -13.93 -5.85 -0.53
N THR A 12 -14.54 -5.94 0.66
CA THR A 12 -15.02 -4.81 1.47
C THR A 12 -14.33 -4.78 2.83
N GLY A 13 -13.01 -5.02 2.84
CA GLY A 13 -12.14 -4.82 4.00
C GLY A 13 -11.78 -3.34 4.20
N GLY A 14 -10.72 -3.05 4.95
CA GLY A 14 -10.25 -1.68 5.23
C GLY A 14 -10.17 -0.80 3.98
N VAL A 15 -9.34 -1.18 3.00
CA VAL A 15 -9.17 -0.43 1.74
C VAL A 15 -10.45 -0.44 0.90
N GLY A 16 -11.14 -1.60 0.81
CA GLY A 16 -12.32 -1.74 -0.06
C GLY A 16 -13.48 -0.83 0.33
N LYS A 17 -13.74 -0.63 1.63
CA LYS A 17 -14.79 0.31 2.10
C LYS A 17 -14.45 1.76 1.75
N TYR A 18 -13.18 2.16 1.84
CA TYR A 18 -12.76 3.50 1.42
C TYR A 18 -12.85 3.68 -0.09
N ALA A 19 -12.54 2.64 -0.87
CA ALA A 19 -12.74 2.67 -2.31
C ALA A 19 -14.22 2.86 -2.68
N ILE A 20 -15.14 2.12 -2.06
CA ILE A 20 -16.60 2.28 -2.27
C ILE A 20 -17.05 3.71 -1.96
N ARG A 21 -16.69 4.26 -0.77
CA ARG A 21 -17.02 5.64 -0.38
C ARG A 21 -16.55 6.64 -1.43
N THR A 22 -15.29 6.50 -1.85
CA THR A 22 -14.69 7.43 -2.81
C THR A 22 -15.33 7.32 -4.20
N ILE A 23 -15.59 6.11 -4.68
CA ILE A 23 -16.23 5.92 -5.98
C ILE A 23 -17.64 6.50 -5.98
N ALA A 24 -18.39 6.32 -4.89
CA ALA A 24 -19.75 6.88 -4.74
C ALA A 24 -19.77 8.42 -4.71
N ASP A 25 -18.68 9.05 -4.26
CA ASP A 25 -18.56 10.51 -4.11
C ASP A 25 -17.94 11.21 -5.33
N ARG A 26 -17.32 10.46 -6.25
CA ARG A 26 -16.60 11.03 -7.41
C ARG A 26 -17.46 11.12 -8.66
N PRO A 27 -17.56 12.31 -9.28
CA PRO A 27 -18.39 12.50 -10.46
C PRO A 27 -17.88 11.77 -11.73
N ASN A 28 -16.59 11.40 -11.74
CA ASN A 28 -15.95 10.68 -12.85
C ASN A 28 -15.84 9.17 -12.62
N LEU A 29 -16.45 8.62 -11.56
CA LEU A 29 -16.48 7.19 -11.26
C LEU A 29 -17.93 6.75 -10.99
N GLU A 30 -18.25 5.52 -11.39
CA GLU A 30 -19.58 4.91 -11.19
C GLU A 30 -19.37 3.51 -10.58
N LEU A 31 -19.89 3.26 -9.38
CA LEU A 31 -19.85 1.93 -8.78
C LEU A 31 -20.91 1.03 -9.45
N VAL A 32 -20.47 -0.03 -10.14
CA VAL A 32 -21.36 -0.95 -10.86
C VAL A 32 -21.40 -2.35 -10.27
N GLY A 33 -20.52 -2.68 -9.31
CA GLY A 33 -20.50 -3.99 -8.68
C GLY A 33 -19.61 -4.06 -7.45
N VAL A 34 -19.93 -4.96 -6.53
CA VAL A 34 -19.12 -5.27 -5.35
C VAL A 34 -19.10 -6.77 -5.12
N TRP A 35 -17.91 -7.37 -5.18
CA TRP A 35 -17.74 -8.77 -4.83
C TRP A 35 -17.33 -8.93 -3.37
N VAL A 36 -17.92 -9.93 -2.69
CA VAL A 36 -17.64 -10.28 -1.29
C VAL A 36 -17.45 -11.77 -1.11
N HIS A 37 -16.51 -12.14 -0.24
CA HIS A 37 -16.26 -13.55 0.09
C HIS A 37 -17.29 -14.13 1.06
N SER A 38 -17.74 -13.34 2.04
CA SER A 38 -18.54 -13.80 3.17
C SER A 38 -20.02 -13.83 2.87
N ASP A 39 -20.72 -14.91 3.26
CA ASP A 39 -22.16 -15.08 3.10
C ASP A 39 -22.97 -13.96 3.74
N ASN A 40 -22.56 -13.50 4.92
CA ASN A 40 -23.25 -12.45 5.67
C ASN A 40 -23.19 -11.07 5.02
N LYS A 41 -22.37 -10.89 3.97
CA LYS A 41 -22.28 -9.65 3.19
C LYS A 41 -23.02 -9.73 1.85
N HIS A 42 -23.30 -10.95 1.37
CA HIS A 42 -24.02 -11.15 0.11
C HIS A 42 -25.43 -10.53 0.17
N GLY A 43 -25.81 -9.81 -0.88
CA GLY A 43 -27.09 -9.11 -1.00
C GLY A 43 -27.22 -7.81 -0.22
N LYS A 44 -26.25 -7.45 0.64
CA LYS A 44 -26.23 -6.14 1.33
C LYS A 44 -25.90 -5.02 0.37
N ASP A 45 -26.42 -3.84 0.65
CA ASP A 45 -26.05 -2.63 -0.08
C ASP A 45 -24.57 -2.29 0.16
N ALA A 46 -23.90 -1.85 -0.89
CA ALA A 46 -22.48 -1.47 -0.83
C ALA A 46 -22.24 -0.26 0.08
N GLY A 47 -23.19 0.69 0.15
CA GLY A 47 -23.16 1.82 1.07
C GLY A 47 -23.16 1.34 2.52
N ASP A 48 -24.08 0.42 2.89
CA ASP A 48 -24.12 -0.18 4.22
C ASP A 48 -22.79 -0.86 4.58
N LEU A 49 -22.19 -1.61 3.64
CA LEU A 49 -20.90 -2.26 3.85
C LEU A 49 -19.74 -1.28 3.98
N ALA A 50 -19.85 -0.11 3.39
CA ALA A 50 -18.87 0.97 3.48
C ALA A 50 -19.15 1.95 4.64
N GLY A 51 -20.29 1.86 5.32
CA GLY A 51 -20.70 2.76 6.40
C GLY A 51 -21.10 4.15 5.92
N ILE A 52 -21.78 4.22 4.78
CA ILE A 52 -22.44 5.42 4.20
C ILE A 52 -23.90 5.07 3.88
N ASP A 53 -24.67 6.06 3.47
CA ASP A 53 -26.06 5.83 3.02
C ASP A 53 -26.11 4.81 1.87
N PRO A 54 -27.23 4.03 1.75
CA PRO A 54 -27.40 3.08 0.66
C PRO A 54 -27.27 3.74 -0.71
N ILE A 55 -26.49 3.10 -1.59
CA ILE A 55 -26.19 3.59 -2.94
C ILE A 55 -26.85 2.75 -4.06
N GLY A 56 -27.61 1.71 -3.70
CA GLY A 56 -28.37 0.89 -4.63
C GLY A 56 -27.59 -0.24 -5.30
N VAL A 57 -26.29 -0.39 -5.04
CA VAL A 57 -25.45 -1.47 -5.56
C VAL A 57 -25.38 -2.60 -4.53
N ARG A 58 -25.85 -3.80 -4.90
CA ARG A 58 -25.83 -4.95 -3.99
C ARG A 58 -24.55 -5.77 -4.15
N ALA A 59 -23.96 -6.13 -3.01
CA ALA A 59 -22.78 -7.01 -2.99
C ALA A 59 -23.15 -8.44 -3.38
N THR A 60 -22.31 -9.07 -4.20
CA THR A 60 -22.49 -10.45 -4.67
C THR A 60 -21.32 -11.33 -4.27
N ARG A 61 -21.57 -12.64 -4.14
CA ARG A 61 -20.56 -13.70 -4.04
C ARG A 61 -20.27 -14.39 -5.37
N HIS A 62 -21.03 -14.07 -6.39
CA HIS A 62 -20.87 -14.66 -7.73
C HIS A 62 -19.86 -13.82 -8.53
N GLU A 63 -18.65 -14.37 -8.71
CA GLU A 63 -17.58 -13.72 -9.48
C GLU A 63 -18.04 -13.37 -10.91
N SER A 64 -18.86 -14.23 -11.52
CA SER A 64 -19.40 -14.02 -12.88
C SER A 64 -20.15 -12.69 -13.02
N GLU A 65 -20.84 -12.21 -11.99
CA GLU A 65 -21.55 -10.93 -12.06
C GLU A 65 -20.57 -9.74 -12.23
N ILE A 66 -19.33 -9.86 -11.73
CA ILE A 66 -18.29 -8.87 -11.93
C ILE A 66 -17.55 -9.10 -13.26
N LEU A 67 -17.19 -10.36 -13.55
CA LEU A 67 -16.40 -10.73 -14.72
C LEU A 67 -17.16 -10.48 -16.03
N ASP A 68 -18.46 -10.86 -16.07
CA ASP A 68 -19.34 -10.70 -17.22
C ASP A 68 -20.03 -9.31 -17.25
N GLY A 69 -19.90 -8.52 -16.16
CA GLY A 69 -20.45 -7.16 -16.05
C GLY A 69 -19.72 -6.15 -16.92
N ASP A 70 -20.15 -4.90 -16.86
CA ASP A 70 -19.67 -3.81 -17.73
C ASP A 70 -18.63 -2.88 -17.06
N ALA A 71 -18.01 -3.32 -15.94
CA ALA A 71 -16.95 -2.58 -15.29
C ALA A 71 -15.76 -2.34 -16.23
N ASP A 72 -15.24 -1.11 -16.26
CA ASP A 72 -14.00 -0.74 -16.94
C ASP A 72 -12.78 -1.14 -16.09
N CYS A 73 -12.93 -1.09 -14.76
CA CYS A 73 -11.86 -1.33 -13.80
C CYS A 73 -12.37 -2.03 -12.54
N VAL A 74 -11.54 -2.88 -11.96
CA VAL A 74 -11.76 -3.51 -10.66
C VAL A 74 -10.76 -2.97 -9.65
N VAL A 75 -11.24 -2.42 -8.53
CA VAL A 75 -10.41 -2.16 -7.35
C VAL A 75 -10.28 -3.47 -6.59
N TYR A 76 -9.14 -4.14 -6.72
CA TYR A 76 -8.88 -5.39 -6.02
C TYR A 76 -8.26 -5.11 -4.65
N ALA A 77 -9.05 -5.29 -3.58
CA ALA A 77 -8.69 -4.99 -2.19
C ALA A 77 -8.76 -6.23 -1.27
N ALA A 78 -8.79 -7.44 -1.84
CA ALA A 78 -8.72 -8.67 -1.06
C ALA A 78 -7.28 -8.89 -0.57
N PRO A 79 -7.07 -9.38 0.69
CA PRO A 79 -5.73 -9.62 1.20
C PRO A 79 -5.01 -10.71 0.39
N ALA A 80 -3.75 -10.46 0.01
CA ALA A 80 -2.94 -11.45 -0.68
C ALA A 80 -2.28 -12.46 0.29
N PRO A 81 -1.51 -12.06 1.30
CA PRO A 81 -1.09 -12.98 2.35
C PRO A 81 -2.29 -13.34 3.28
N PRO A 82 -2.45 -14.60 3.69
CA PRO A 82 -1.69 -15.81 3.30
C PRO A 82 -2.18 -16.47 1.99
N ARG A 83 -3.08 -15.82 1.23
CA ARG A 83 -3.79 -16.35 0.05
C ARG A 83 -3.15 -15.95 -1.29
N MET A 84 -1.82 -15.86 -1.36
CA MET A 84 -1.10 -15.34 -2.53
C MET A 84 -1.45 -16.04 -3.84
N ARG A 85 -1.56 -17.37 -3.83
CA ARG A 85 -1.89 -18.15 -5.02
C ARG A 85 -3.29 -17.83 -5.55
N GLU A 86 -4.25 -17.73 -4.64
CA GLU A 86 -5.63 -17.37 -4.96
C GLU A 86 -5.70 -15.92 -5.45
N ALA A 87 -5.01 -14.99 -4.79
CA ALA A 87 -4.97 -13.58 -5.21
C ALA A 87 -4.43 -13.43 -6.64
N ILE A 88 -3.33 -14.10 -6.99
CA ILE A 88 -2.81 -14.10 -8.37
C ILE A 88 -3.83 -14.72 -9.34
N GLY A 89 -4.50 -15.80 -8.94
CA GLY A 89 -5.58 -16.42 -9.74
C GLY A 89 -6.75 -15.47 -9.98
N ASP A 90 -7.19 -14.74 -8.95
CA ASP A 90 -8.24 -13.72 -9.04
C ASP A 90 -7.84 -12.63 -10.03
N LEU A 91 -6.63 -12.04 -9.86
CA LEU A 91 -6.11 -11.01 -10.76
C LEU A 91 -6.11 -11.49 -12.23
N CYS A 92 -5.63 -12.71 -12.48
CA CYS A 92 -5.59 -13.26 -13.83
C CYS A 92 -6.97 -13.46 -14.44
N ARG A 93 -7.97 -13.94 -13.65
CA ARG A 93 -9.34 -14.10 -14.15
C ARG A 93 -9.99 -12.74 -14.49
N ILE A 94 -9.80 -11.74 -13.64
CA ILE A 94 -10.33 -10.40 -13.84
C ILE A 94 -9.71 -9.76 -15.09
N LEU A 95 -8.38 -9.84 -15.22
CA LEU A 95 -7.65 -9.30 -16.38
C LEU A 95 -8.07 -10.00 -17.68
N ALA A 96 -8.12 -11.34 -17.69
CA ALA A 96 -8.51 -12.12 -18.87
C ALA A 96 -9.98 -11.86 -19.29
N ALA A 97 -10.84 -11.43 -18.36
CA ALA A 97 -12.21 -10.98 -18.65
C ALA A 97 -12.26 -9.54 -19.22
N GLY A 98 -11.11 -8.94 -19.55
CA GLY A 98 -11.04 -7.60 -20.13
C GLY A 98 -11.25 -6.45 -19.15
N LYS A 99 -11.10 -6.70 -17.84
CA LYS A 99 -11.21 -5.67 -16.80
C LYS A 99 -9.84 -5.20 -16.38
N ASN A 100 -9.62 -3.88 -16.40
CA ASN A 100 -8.42 -3.29 -15.81
C ASN A 100 -8.43 -3.49 -14.29
N ILE A 101 -7.27 -3.49 -13.67
CA ILE A 101 -7.15 -3.65 -12.21
C ILE A 101 -6.30 -2.53 -11.63
N VAL A 102 -6.80 -1.93 -10.54
CA VAL A 102 -5.97 -1.21 -9.56
C VAL A 102 -5.98 -1.98 -8.25
N THR A 103 -4.82 -2.16 -7.61
CA THR A 103 -4.73 -3.00 -6.41
C THR A 103 -3.74 -2.47 -5.39
N THR A 104 -3.96 -2.84 -4.14
CA THR A 104 -3.02 -2.63 -3.02
C THR A 104 -2.54 -3.97 -2.43
N ALA A 105 -2.97 -5.09 -3.01
CA ALA A 105 -2.90 -6.41 -2.37
C ALA A 105 -1.56 -7.14 -2.55
N VAL A 106 -0.82 -6.87 -3.62
CA VAL A 106 0.43 -7.58 -3.95
C VAL A 106 1.56 -6.58 -4.08
N PRO A 107 2.31 -6.31 -2.99
CA PRO A 107 3.35 -5.28 -2.96
C PRO A 107 4.37 -5.37 -4.10
N GLY A 108 4.82 -6.58 -4.44
CA GLY A 108 5.79 -6.78 -5.52
C GLY A 108 5.31 -6.35 -6.92
N LEU A 109 4.00 -6.14 -7.11
CA LEU A 109 3.44 -5.68 -8.39
C LEU A 109 3.58 -4.16 -8.61
N ILE A 110 4.00 -3.39 -7.60
CA ILE A 110 4.28 -1.95 -7.79
C ILE A 110 5.42 -1.75 -8.80
N TYR A 111 6.40 -2.67 -8.80
CA TYR A 111 7.51 -2.72 -9.75
C TYR A 111 7.98 -4.17 -9.94
N PRO A 112 7.41 -4.93 -10.87
CA PRO A 112 7.57 -6.40 -10.93
C PRO A 112 9.00 -6.88 -11.17
N ARG A 113 9.88 -6.03 -11.70
CA ARG A 113 11.28 -6.38 -12.02
C ARG A 113 12.11 -6.71 -10.78
N GLY A 114 11.71 -6.25 -9.59
CA GLY A 114 12.58 -6.28 -8.40
C GLY A 114 12.36 -7.43 -7.45
N SER A 115 11.16 -7.98 -7.33
CA SER A 115 10.83 -8.89 -6.22
C SER A 115 10.02 -10.12 -6.60
N LEU A 116 9.27 -10.08 -7.69
CA LEU A 116 8.43 -11.21 -8.08
C LEU A 116 9.16 -12.19 -8.99
N PRO A 117 8.99 -13.51 -8.77
CA PRO A 117 9.45 -14.54 -9.71
C PRO A 117 8.85 -14.33 -11.12
N ALA A 118 9.67 -14.47 -12.15
CA ALA A 118 9.25 -14.30 -13.56
C ALA A 118 7.98 -15.07 -13.91
N ARG A 119 7.82 -16.30 -13.40
CA ARG A 119 6.62 -17.11 -13.62
C ARG A 119 5.32 -16.40 -13.20
N ILE A 120 5.35 -15.58 -12.12
CA ILE A 120 4.17 -14.83 -11.65
C ILE A 120 3.90 -13.66 -12.60
N THR A 121 4.91 -12.88 -12.91
CA THR A 121 4.78 -11.72 -13.81
C THR A 121 4.39 -12.15 -15.22
N ASP A 122 4.91 -13.27 -15.72
CA ASP A 122 4.57 -13.81 -17.05
C ASP A 122 3.12 -14.33 -17.08
N THR A 123 2.66 -14.98 -16.00
CA THR A 123 1.25 -15.41 -15.89
C THR A 123 0.30 -14.22 -15.91
N ILE A 124 0.61 -13.15 -15.16
CA ILE A 124 -0.22 -11.93 -15.15
C ILE A 124 -0.16 -11.24 -16.51
N ARG A 125 1.03 -11.13 -17.13
CA ARG A 125 1.20 -10.54 -18.46
C ARG A 125 0.37 -11.29 -19.51
N GLY A 126 0.38 -12.62 -19.50
CA GLY A 126 -0.46 -13.43 -20.38
C GLY A 126 -1.95 -13.14 -20.20
N ALA A 127 -2.40 -12.89 -18.95
CA ALA A 127 -3.78 -12.51 -18.67
C ALA A 127 -4.13 -11.09 -19.17
N THR A 128 -3.21 -10.11 -19.02
CA THR A 128 -3.40 -8.76 -19.56
C THR A 128 -3.47 -8.76 -21.08
N GLU A 129 -2.63 -9.55 -21.75
CA GLU A 129 -2.64 -9.71 -23.21
C GLU A 129 -3.94 -10.37 -23.69
N ALA A 130 -4.40 -11.42 -23.02
CA ALA A 130 -5.64 -12.13 -23.38
C ALA A 130 -6.88 -11.24 -23.27
N GLY A 131 -6.96 -10.43 -22.21
CA GLY A 131 -8.11 -9.55 -21.96
C GLY A 131 -7.93 -8.13 -22.51
N GLN A 132 -6.78 -7.80 -23.11
CA GLN A 132 -6.45 -6.43 -23.55
C GLN A 132 -6.67 -5.42 -22.41
N SER A 133 -6.13 -5.73 -21.22
CA SER A 133 -6.34 -5.03 -19.97
C SER A 133 -5.04 -4.69 -19.27
N SER A 134 -5.09 -3.79 -18.30
CA SER A 134 -3.93 -3.29 -17.57
C SER A 134 -4.06 -3.50 -16.08
N LEU A 135 -2.94 -3.70 -15.40
CA LEU A 135 -2.85 -3.81 -13.96
C LEU A 135 -1.89 -2.77 -13.39
N PHE A 136 -2.31 -2.05 -12.36
CA PHE A 136 -1.49 -1.15 -11.56
C PHE A 136 -1.60 -1.49 -10.08
N SER A 137 -0.46 -1.62 -9.42
CA SER A 137 -0.39 -1.81 -7.96
C SER A 137 0.26 -0.60 -7.31
N SER A 138 -0.34 -0.10 -6.23
CA SER A 138 0.21 1.02 -5.45
C SER A 138 -0.43 1.05 -4.07
N GLY A 139 0.22 1.74 -3.14
CA GLY A 139 -0.25 2.03 -1.80
C GLY A 139 0.46 3.27 -1.27
N ILE A 140 0.35 3.52 0.03
CA ILE A 140 1.18 4.53 0.66
C ILE A 140 2.59 4.00 0.88
N GLU A 141 2.71 2.72 1.29
CA GLU A 141 3.98 2.03 1.48
C GLU A 141 3.78 0.49 1.32
N PRO A 142 4.40 -0.11 0.30
CA PRO A 142 5.08 0.51 -0.83
C PRO A 142 4.11 1.11 -1.87
N GLY A 143 4.61 2.06 -2.68
CA GLY A 143 3.89 2.69 -3.80
C GLY A 143 3.87 4.22 -3.77
N PHE A 144 4.36 4.85 -2.68
CA PHE A 144 4.50 6.31 -2.60
C PHE A 144 5.61 6.75 -1.64
N GLY A 145 5.50 6.46 -0.35
CA GLY A 145 6.27 7.13 0.72
C GLY A 145 7.77 6.91 0.63
N ALA A 146 8.21 5.67 0.40
CA ALA A 146 9.63 5.33 0.34
C ALA A 146 10.14 5.06 -1.09
N ASP A 147 9.29 5.22 -2.11
CA ASP A 147 9.66 5.01 -3.51
C ASP A 147 9.35 6.21 -4.40
N LEU A 148 8.09 6.51 -4.73
CA LEU A 148 7.74 7.59 -5.65
C LEU A 148 8.07 8.98 -5.07
N PHE A 149 7.85 9.20 -3.79
CA PHE A 149 8.16 10.48 -3.14
C PHE A 149 9.66 10.81 -3.17
N PRO A 150 10.58 9.90 -2.77
CA PRO A 150 12.00 10.14 -2.97
C PRO A 150 12.39 10.32 -4.44
N ILE A 151 11.81 9.57 -5.39
CA ILE A 151 12.07 9.75 -6.82
C ILE A 151 11.69 11.17 -7.27
N ALA A 152 10.54 11.69 -6.82
CA ALA A 152 10.13 13.06 -7.12
C ALA A 152 11.11 14.10 -6.56
N LEU A 153 11.59 13.92 -5.31
CA LEU A 153 12.60 14.79 -4.71
C LEU A 153 13.94 14.74 -5.44
N MET A 154 14.40 13.55 -5.82
CA MET A 154 15.66 13.36 -6.56
C MET A 154 15.66 14.02 -7.93
N SER A 155 14.50 14.34 -8.51
CA SER A 155 14.44 15.10 -9.77
C SER A 155 15.09 16.48 -9.69
N MET A 156 15.35 16.99 -8.48
CA MET A 156 16.05 18.25 -8.20
C MET A 156 17.55 18.05 -7.86
N SER A 157 18.06 16.81 -7.86
CA SER A 157 19.44 16.51 -7.49
C SER A 157 20.38 16.59 -8.68
N HIS A 158 21.57 17.15 -8.46
CA HIS A 158 22.72 17.04 -9.37
C HIS A 158 23.49 15.74 -9.15
N LYS A 159 23.63 15.32 -7.86
CA LYS A 159 24.21 14.05 -7.45
C LYS A 159 23.39 13.42 -6.33
N VAL A 160 23.32 12.10 -6.33
CA VAL A 160 22.72 11.30 -5.27
C VAL A 160 23.77 10.26 -4.83
N TYR A 161 24.08 10.24 -3.54
CA TYR A 161 24.98 9.26 -2.93
C TYR A 161 24.21 8.14 -2.27
N SER A 162 23.11 8.45 -1.58
CA SER A 162 22.19 7.47 -1.03
C SER A 162 20.79 8.03 -0.85
N VAL A 163 19.79 7.12 -0.81
CA VAL A 163 18.38 7.41 -0.58
C VAL A 163 17.86 6.52 0.54
N ARG A 164 17.19 7.09 1.52
CA ARG A 164 16.54 6.35 2.59
C ARG A 164 15.11 6.83 2.75
N GLY A 165 14.15 5.92 2.50
CA GLY A 165 12.73 6.10 2.82
C GLY A 165 12.41 5.39 4.12
N ILE A 166 11.69 6.05 5.04
CA ILE A 166 11.41 5.54 6.38
C ILE A 166 9.92 5.70 6.65
N GLU A 167 9.24 4.59 6.92
CA GLU A 167 7.91 4.60 7.54
C GLU A 167 8.08 4.51 9.07
N ILE A 168 7.37 5.36 9.80
CA ILE A 168 7.39 5.41 11.27
C ILE A 168 5.96 5.35 11.75
N THR A 169 5.56 4.22 12.35
CA THR A 169 4.16 3.95 12.68
C THR A 169 3.99 3.36 14.06
N ASN A 170 2.93 3.80 14.75
CA ASN A 170 2.43 3.18 15.96
C ASN A 170 1.23 2.30 15.61
N TYR A 171 1.41 0.99 15.62
CA TYR A 171 0.40 0.00 15.24
C TYR A 171 -0.53 -0.43 16.39
N SER A 172 -0.51 0.23 17.56
CA SER A 172 -1.37 -0.16 18.69
C SER A 172 -2.86 -0.18 18.34
N GLU A 173 -3.32 0.66 17.42
CA GLU A 173 -4.71 0.75 16.99
C GLU A 173 -5.03 -0.01 15.68
N TYR A 174 -4.05 -0.68 15.08
CA TYR A 174 -4.25 -1.44 13.85
C TYR A 174 -4.86 -2.82 14.14
N PRO A 175 -6.05 -3.16 13.59
CA PRO A 175 -6.82 -4.31 14.07
C PRO A 175 -6.45 -5.66 13.41
N ALA A 176 -5.50 -5.71 12.47
CA ALA A 176 -5.14 -6.93 11.75
C ALA A 176 -4.22 -7.82 12.62
N GLU A 177 -4.80 -8.61 13.51
CA GLU A 177 -4.06 -9.45 14.47
C GLU A 177 -3.00 -10.35 13.83
N TYR A 178 -3.33 -11.01 12.72
CA TYR A 178 -2.37 -11.89 12.02
C TYR A 178 -1.13 -11.12 11.57
N ASP A 179 -1.31 -9.96 10.93
CA ASP A 179 -0.20 -9.15 10.43
C ASP A 179 0.65 -8.64 11.61
N MET A 180 0.02 -8.16 12.67
CA MET A 180 0.72 -7.62 13.83
C MET A 180 1.52 -8.69 14.58
N ARG A 181 0.95 -9.89 14.79
CA ARG A 181 1.62 -10.94 15.55
C ARG A 181 2.56 -11.80 14.72
N GLU A 182 2.10 -12.24 13.55
CA GLU A 182 2.86 -13.21 12.75
C GLU A 182 3.83 -12.54 11.77
N LEU A 183 3.49 -11.36 11.20
CA LEU A 183 4.36 -10.67 10.26
C LEU A 183 5.30 -9.71 11.00
N PHE A 184 4.77 -8.76 11.78
CA PHE A 184 5.57 -7.76 12.50
C PHE A 184 6.20 -8.31 13.80
N GLY A 185 5.66 -9.39 14.34
CA GLY A 185 6.20 -10.10 15.51
C GLY A 185 5.79 -9.51 16.87
N PHE A 186 4.86 -8.55 16.93
CA PHE A 186 4.42 -7.97 18.21
C PHE A 186 3.84 -9.01 19.16
N GLY A 187 4.31 -9.01 20.40
CA GLY A 187 3.93 -10.00 21.41
C GLY A 187 4.64 -11.35 21.29
N GLN A 188 5.49 -11.55 20.28
CA GLN A 188 6.33 -12.74 20.15
C GLN A 188 7.58 -12.64 21.04
N PRO A 189 8.24 -13.76 21.38
CA PRO A 189 9.54 -13.73 22.03
C PRO A 189 10.60 -13.00 21.19
N LEU A 190 11.61 -12.39 21.80
CA LEU A 190 12.66 -11.65 21.07
C LEU A 190 13.49 -12.51 20.11
N ASP A 191 13.56 -13.80 20.34
CA ASP A 191 14.23 -14.78 19.49
C ASP A 191 13.33 -15.35 18.38
N TYR A 192 12.11 -14.85 18.24
CA TYR A 192 11.19 -15.20 17.15
C TYR A 192 11.87 -15.06 15.78
N GLN A 193 11.82 -16.11 14.97
CA GLN A 193 12.45 -16.18 13.65
C GLN A 193 11.43 -16.19 12.49
N GLY A 194 10.18 -15.88 12.78
CA GLY A 194 9.10 -15.75 11.77
C GLY A 194 8.95 -14.35 11.22
N GLY A 195 7.92 -14.16 10.39
CA GLY A 195 7.52 -12.87 9.87
C GLY A 195 8.63 -12.15 9.11
N LEU A 196 8.85 -10.88 9.43
CA LEU A 196 9.84 -10.01 8.78
C LEU A 196 11.30 -10.48 8.99
N LYS A 197 11.57 -11.38 9.95
CA LYS A 197 12.91 -12.00 10.11
C LYS A 197 13.17 -13.17 9.16
N MET A 198 12.13 -13.72 8.53
CA MET A 198 12.33 -14.81 7.58
C MET A 198 13.04 -14.30 6.32
N PRO A 199 14.10 -14.99 5.87
CA PRO A 199 14.83 -14.59 4.66
C PRO A 199 13.91 -14.45 3.44
N GLY A 200 14.02 -13.35 2.72
CA GLY A 200 13.25 -13.05 1.53
C GLY A 200 11.91 -12.36 1.77
N VAL A 201 11.41 -12.27 3.01
CA VAL A 201 10.12 -11.64 3.31
C VAL A 201 10.18 -10.13 3.10
N LEU A 202 11.22 -9.46 3.58
CA LEU A 202 11.40 -8.02 3.35
C LEU A 202 11.62 -7.73 1.86
N ARG A 203 12.44 -8.53 1.20
CA ARG A 203 12.64 -8.40 -0.25
C ARG A 203 11.35 -8.61 -1.04
N TRP A 204 10.51 -9.54 -0.61
CA TRP A 204 9.21 -9.76 -1.22
C TRP A 204 8.27 -8.56 -1.03
N GLY A 205 8.26 -7.94 0.16
CA GLY A 205 7.42 -6.78 0.50
C GLY A 205 7.92 -5.49 -0.16
N TRP A 206 9.20 -5.20 -0.05
CA TRP A 206 9.77 -3.89 -0.39
C TRP A 206 10.90 -3.93 -1.45
N GLY A 207 11.34 -5.10 -1.87
CA GLY A 207 12.36 -5.22 -2.91
C GLY A 207 11.96 -4.58 -4.25
N ALA A 208 10.67 -4.57 -4.55
CA ALA A 208 10.13 -3.87 -5.73
C ALA A 208 10.38 -2.36 -5.63
N ALA A 209 10.10 -1.75 -4.49
CA ALA A 209 10.32 -0.32 -4.26
C ALA A 209 11.83 0.03 -4.29
N VAL A 210 12.67 -0.77 -3.64
CA VAL A 210 14.14 -0.60 -3.69
C VAL A 210 14.65 -0.65 -5.14
N THR A 211 14.16 -1.61 -5.94
CA THR A 211 14.56 -1.74 -7.35
C THR A 211 14.03 -0.57 -8.18
N MET A 212 12.81 -0.11 -7.94
CA MET A 212 12.22 1.02 -8.64
C MET A 212 13.02 2.31 -8.42
N VAL A 213 13.47 2.57 -7.18
CA VAL A 213 14.33 3.72 -6.86
C VAL A 213 15.70 3.60 -7.54
N ALA A 214 16.30 2.41 -7.54
CA ALA A 214 17.57 2.16 -8.21
C ALA A 214 17.47 2.34 -9.73
N ASP A 215 16.43 1.80 -10.36
CA ASP A 215 16.19 1.95 -11.80
C ASP A 215 15.92 3.42 -12.18
N ALA A 216 15.22 4.19 -11.32
CA ALA A 216 15.03 5.63 -11.52
C ALA A 216 16.36 6.42 -11.48
N LEU A 217 17.36 5.91 -10.76
CA LEU A 217 18.73 6.45 -10.74
C LEU A 217 19.60 5.90 -11.90
N GLY A 218 19.08 4.94 -12.68
CA GLY A 218 19.83 4.29 -13.76
C GLY A 218 20.92 3.35 -13.26
N VAL A 219 20.81 2.81 -12.04
CA VAL A 219 21.83 1.92 -11.45
C VAL A 219 21.30 0.49 -11.28
N GLN A 220 22.18 -0.48 -11.54
CA GLN A 220 21.89 -1.88 -11.29
C GLN A 220 22.40 -2.28 -9.90
N LEU A 221 21.52 -2.86 -9.09
CA LEU A 221 21.88 -3.37 -7.76
C LEU A 221 22.69 -4.67 -7.87
N ASP A 222 23.74 -4.80 -7.09
CA ASP A 222 24.50 -6.06 -6.93
C ASP A 222 23.66 -7.09 -6.18
N ASN A 223 23.02 -6.63 -5.09
CA ASN A 223 22.11 -7.43 -4.28
C ASN A 223 21.13 -6.54 -3.49
N ILE A 224 20.13 -7.18 -2.88
CA ILE A 224 19.24 -6.60 -1.87
C ILE A 224 19.48 -7.34 -0.57
N ARG A 225 19.92 -6.63 0.48
CA ARG A 225 20.17 -7.13 1.83
C ARG A 225 18.97 -6.82 2.72
N GLU A 226 18.71 -7.70 3.69
CA GLU A 226 17.59 -7.59 4.62
C GLU A 226 18.12 -7.57 6.06
N THR A 227 17.55 -6.70 6.90
CA THR A 227 17.77 -6.72 8.36
C THR A 227 16.47 -6.49 9.10
N CYS A 228 16.28 -7.20 10.22
CA CYS A 228 15.14 -7.01 11.11
C CYS A 228 15.57 -7.11 12.56
N GLU A 229 15.29 -6.07 13.33
CA GLU A 229 15.63 -5.92 14.74
C GLU A 229 14.36 -5.84 15.57
N PHE A 230 14.35 -6.49 16.73
CA PHE A 230 13.25 -6.44 17.70
C PHE A 230 13.68 -5.76 18.98
N GLN A 231 12.77 -5.03 19.61
CA GLN A 231 12.95 -4.50 20.96
C GLN A 231 11.75 -4.88 21.84
N ALA A 232 12.05 -5.30 23.07
CA ALA A 232 11.02 -5.70 24.03
C ALA A 232 10.25 -4.50 24.57
N THR A 233 8.94 -4.69 24.82
CA THR A 233 8.20 -3.79 25.69
C THR A 233 8.54 -4.04 27.15
N PRO A 234 8.81 -2.98 27.97
CA PRO A 234 9.09 -3.16 29.38
C PRO A 234 7.84 -3.38 30.24
N ARG A 235 6.66 -3.22 29.65
CA ARG A 235 5.36 -3.32 30.30
C ARG A 235 4.33 -4.01 29.42
N GLU A 236 3.25 -4.45 30.02
CA GLU A 236 2.07 -4.91 29.30
C GLU A 236 1.39 -3.73 28.56
N ILE A 237 0.96 -3.95 27.32
CA ILE A 237 0.30 -2.96 26.49
C ILE A 237 -0.95 -3.57 25.86
N SER A 238 -2.10 -2.91 26.06
CA SER A 238 -3.35 -3.23 25.36
C SER A 238 -3.34 -2.60 23.97
N THR A 239 -3.65 -3.39 22.95
CA THR A 239 -3.74 -2.95 21.56
C THR A 239 -5.06 -3.37 20.93
N ALA A 240 -5.38 -2.86 19.74
CA ALA A 240 -6.55 -3.28 18.97
C ALA A 240 -6.50 -4.76 18.54
N PHE A 241 -5.32 -5.38 18.50
CA PHE A 241 -5.10 -6.79 18.18
C PHE A 241 -4.86 -7.67 19.43
N GLY A 242 -5.17 -7.15 20.63
CA GLY A 242 -5.09 -7.86 21.89
C GLY A 242 -3.94 -7.41 22.79
N LEU A 243 -3.74 -8.14 23.90
CA LEU A 243 -2.74 -7.85 24.89
C LEU A 243 -1.34 -8.27 24.42
N VAL A 244 -0.34 -7.41 24.62
CA VAL A 244 1.08 -7.68 24.40
C VAL A 244 1.76 -7.67 25.77
N GLU A 245 2.36 -8.80 26.16
CA GLU A 245 2.96 -8.99 27.49
C GLU A 245 4.34 -8.31 27.59
N ALA A 246 4.69 -7.90 28.83
CA ALA A 246 6.03 -7.38 29.12
C ALA A 246 7.12 -8.38 28.76
N GLY A 247 8.25 -7.91 28.22
CA GLY A 247 9.37 -8.74 27.80
C GLY A 247 9.23 -9.36 26.40
N THR A 248 8.09 -9.20 25.75
CA THR A 248 7.86 -9.60 24.36
C THR A 248 8.14 -8.45 23.37
N VAL A 249 8.13 -8.72 22.07
CA VAL A 249 8.39 -7.71 21.04
C VAL A 249 7.34 -6.60 21.10
N GLY A 250 7.80 -5.37 21.34
CA GLY A 250 6.99 -4.15 21.36
C GLY A 250 7.37 -3.14 20.28
N ALA A 251 8.55 -3.33 19.66
CA ALA A 251 8.96 -2.54 18.52
C ALA A 251 9.76 -3.39 17.53
N THR A 252 9.58 -3.10 16.24
CA THR A 252 10.23 -3.78 15.11
C THR A 252 10.87 -2.75 14.21
N ARG A 253 12.10 -2.99 13.79
CA ARG A 253 12.82 -2.19 12.80
C ARG A 253 13.29 -3.09 11.67
N ALA A 254 12.72 -2.91 10.51
CA ALA A 254 12.99 -3.72 9.34
C ALA A 254 13.58 -2.87 8.22
N ARG A 255 14.61 -3.37 7.52
CA ARG A 255 15.25 -2.65 6.42
C ARG A 255 15.45 -3.56 5.21
N CYS A 256 15.04 -3.07 4.05
CA CYS A 256 15.33 -3.64 2.73
C CYS A 256 16.33 -2.70 2.03
N ILE A 257 17.53 -3.21 1.71
CA ILE A 257 18.69 -2.38 1.39
C ILE A 257 19.28 -2.80 0.05
N GLY A 258 19.22 -1.90 -0.93
CA GLY A 258 19.90 -2.05 -2.23
C GLY A 258 21.36 -1.64 -2.15
N VAL A 259 22.24 -2.49 -2.69
CA VAL A 259 23.69 -2.34 -2.62
C VAL A 259 24.28 -2.24 -4.04
N VAL A 260 25.21 -1.29 -4.23
CA VAL A 260 26.02 -1.12 -5.45
C VAL A 260 27.48 -0.98 -5.03
N ASP A 261 28.38 -1.75 -5.61
CA ASP A 261 29.81 -1.77 -5.29
C ASP A 261 30.10 -1.90 -3.77
N GLY A 262 29.26 -2.68 -3.06
CA GLY A 262 29.37 -2.88 -1.63
C GLY A 262 28.83 -1.73 -0.77
N VAL A 263 28.31 -0.64 -1.35
CA VAL A 263 27.75 0.53 -0.68
C VAL A 263 26.24 0.43 -0.65
N GLU A 264 25.62 0.78 0.50
CA GLU A 264 24.16 0.92 0.65
C GLU A 264 23.70 2.19 -0.07
N VAL A 265 22.96 2.05 -1.16
CA VAL A 265 22.53 3.19 -1.98
C VAL A 265 21.05 3.51 -1.86
N VAL A 266 20.21 2.49 -1.65
CA VAL A 266 18.77 2.66 -1.44
C VAL A 266 18.38 1.87 -0.19
N THR A 267 17.75 2.51 0.79
CA THR A 267 17.23 1.83 1.99
C THR A 267 15.77 2.18 2.16
N ILE A 268 14.93 1.14 2.23
CA ILE A 268 13.55 1.27 2.70
C ILE A 268 13.48 0.67 4.09
N GLU A 269 12.99 1.46 5.04
CA GLU A 269 13.01 1.15 6.45
C GLU A 269 11.64 1.33 7.08
N HIS A 270 11.25 0.36 7.88
CA HIS A 270 10.06 0.41 8.73
C HIS A 270 10.47 0.45 10.18
N VAL A 271 9.91 1.37 10.92
CA VAL A 271 10.14 1.58 12.35
C VAL A 271 8.78 1.57 13.05
N ASP A 272 8.40 0.37 13.45
CA ASP A 272 7.06 0.06 13.93
C ASP A 272 7.06 -0.13 15.44
N ARG A 273 6.09 0.48 16.12
CA ARG A 273 5.94 0.46 17.58
C ARG A 273 4.52 0.15 17.96
N ILE A 274 4.30 -0.26 19.21
CA ILE A 274 2.97 -0.34 19.83
C ILE A 274 2.80 0.66 20.99
N ALA A 275 3.76 1.54 21.20
CA ALA A 275 3.67 2.73 22.06
C ALA A 275 4.81 3.70 21.71
N ASP A 276 4.54 5.00 21.84
CA ASP A 276 5.43 6.07 21.38
C ASP A 276 6.78 6.15 22.11
N ASP A 277 6.83 5.67 23.34
CA ASP A 277 8.03 5.66 24.18
C ASP A 277 8.94 4.44 23.95
N LEU A 278 8.49 3.45 23.17
CA LEU A 278 9.30 2.28 22.84
C LEU A 278 10.39 2.63 21.82
N ALA A 279 11.51 1.93 21.93
CA ALA A 279 12.67 2.10 21.05
C ALA A 279 13.08 3.58 20.87
N PRO A 280 13.41 4.31 21.97
CA PRO A 280 13.63 5.75 21.93
C PRO A 280 14.80 6.18 21.02
N ASP A 281 15.77 5.29 20.80
CA ASP A 281 16.96 5.54 19.96
C ASP A 281 16.72 5.23 18.47
N TRP A 282 15.57 4.65 18.13
CA TRP A 282 15.21 4.38 16.73
C TRP A 282 14.64 5.63 16.04
N PRO A 283 14.68 5.70 14.70
CA PRO A 283 14.19 6.86 13.96
C PRO A 283 12.80 7.32 14.41
N LYS A 284 12.62 8.63 14.38
CA LYS A 284 11.37 9.36 14.63
C LYS A 284 11.18 10.43 13.56
N GLY A 285 9.98 10.96 13.45
CA GLY A 285 9.72 12.17 12.67
C GLY A 285 10.56 13.34 13.16
N ARG A 286 10.69 14.37 12.36
CA ARG A 286 11.50 15.58 12.65
C ARG A 286 11.04 16.31 13.92
N THR A 287 9.76 16.23 14.25
CA THR A 287 9.17 16.78 15.49
C THR A 287 9.31 15.85 16.69
N GLY A 288 9.85 14.65 16.52
CA GLY A 288 9.89 13.59 17.51
C GLY A 288 8.67 12.67 17.48
N ALA A 289 7.74 12.86 16.54
CA ALA A 289 6.59 12.00 16.35
C ALA A 289 6.99 10.57 15.97
N THR A 290 6.17 9.60 16.39
CA THR A 290 6.42 8.16 16.23
C THR A 290 5.29 7.42 15.53
N ASP A 291 4.34 8.16 14.95
CA ASP A 291 3.18 7.61 14.27
C ASP A 291 2.80 8.39 13.01
N GLY A 292 2.34 7.67 11.98
CA GLY A 292 1.81 8.24 10.75
C GLY A 292 2.80 9.03 9.89
N ILE A 293 4.12 8.80 10.04
CA ILE A 293 5.18 9.57 9.39
C ILE A 293 5.86 8.77 8.28
N TRP A 294 6.00 9.41 7.11
CA TRP A 294 6.90 8.96 6.03
C TRP A 294 8.00 10.00 5.84
N ARG A 295 9.23 9.62 6.11
CA ARG A 295 10.41 10.49 6.02
C ARG A 295 11.37 10.00 4.95
N VAL A 296 11.88 10.92 4.15
CA VAL A 296 12.87 10.66 3.11
C VAL A 296 14.13 11.46 3.40
N VAL A 297 15.27 10.78 3.45
CA VAL A 297 16.58 11.39 3.56
C VAL A 297 17.38 11.04 2.31
N ILE A 298 17.81 12.05 1.58
CA ILE A 298 18.67 11.92 0.40
C ILE A 298 20.01 12.57 0.71
N ASP A 299 21.07 11.76 0.74
CA ASP A 299 22.44 12.24 0.73
C ASP A 299 22.83 12.54 -0.71
N GLY A 300 23.10 13.81 -1.01
CA GLY A 300 23.33 14.27 -2.37
C GLY A 300 23.64 15.76 -2.48
N GLU A 301 23.67 16.22 -3.73
CA GLU A 301 23.90 17.64 -4.06
C GLU A 301 22.71 18.16 -4.90
N PRO A 302 21.76 18.91 -4.30
CA PRO A 302 21.59 19.17 -2.87
C PRO A 302 21.12 17.94 -2.09
N SER A 303 21.33 17.95 -0.76
CA SER A 303 20.75 16.97 0.16
C SER A 303 19.31 17.32 0.50
N PHE A 304 18.48 16.29 0.82
CA PHE A 304 17.10 16.49 1.24
C PHE A 304 16.80 15.71 2.52
N ASP A 305 15.99 16.32 3.37
CA ASP A 305 15.37 15.69 4.53
C ASP A 305 13.93 16.19 4.58
N ALA A 306 13.01 15.37 4.05
CA ALA A 306 11.60 15.70 3.91
C ALA A 306 10.73 14.66 4.59
N GLU A 307 9.59 15.08 5.13
CA GLU A 307 8.60 14.16 5.69
C GLU A 307 7.18 14.66 5.39
N PHE A 308 6.23 13.73 5.38
CA PHE A 308 4.82 14.03 5.45
C PHE A 308 4.17 13.15 6.52
N GLU A 309 3.09 13.66 7.10
CA GLU A 309 2.28 13.01 8.10
C GLU A 309 0.87 12.77 7.55
N VAL A 310 0.27 11.64 7.90
CA VAL A 310 -1.08 11.27 7.49
C VAL A 310 -1.99 11.22 8.72
N GLY A 311 -3.17 11.85 8.64
CA GLY A 311 -4.07 11.94 9.79
C GLY A 311 -3.55 12.91 10.86
N CYS A 312 -3.08 14.09 10.45
CA CYS A 312 -2.39 15.05 11.32
C CYS A 312 -3.32 16.02 12.06
N ARG A 313 -4.64 15.85 12.00
CA ARG A 313 -5.59 16.70 12.72
C ARG A 313 -5.90 16.12 14.10
N PRO A 314 -6.20 16.97 15.11
CA PRO A 314 -6.66 16.48 16.40
C PRO A 314 -7.86 15.54 16.28
N GLY A 315 -7.73 14.32 16.79
CA GLY A 315 -8.76 13.28 16.74
C GLY A 315 -8.74 12.40 15.48
N ASP A 316 -7.85 12.65 14.53
CA ASP A 316 -7.62 11.71 13.42
C ASP A 316 -6.98 10.41 13.95
N ASN A 317 -7.34 9.28 13.34
CA ASN A 317 -6.68 8.00 13.56
C ASN A 317 -5.69 7.75 12.41
N HIS A 318 -4.40 7.67 12.70
CA HIS A 318 -3.36 7.50 11.69
C HIS A 318 -3.51 6.20 10.91
N SER A 319 -3.90 5.09 11.56
CA SER A 319 -4.13 3.79 10.89
C SER A 319 -5.27 3.86 9.88
N ASP A 320 -6.40 4.49 10.24
CA ASP A 320 -7.53 4.68 9.33
C ASP A 320 -7.18 5.59 8.15
N HIS A 321 -6.47 6.69 8.40
CA HIS A 321 -6.01 7.61 7.37
C HIS A 321 -4.92 7.00 6.48
N GLY A 322 -4.05 6.14 7.01
CA GLY A 322 -3.09 5.34 6.26
C GLY A 322 -3.79 4.37 5.29
N LEU A 323 -4.82 3.66 5.78
CA LEU A 323 -5.64 2.79 4.92
C LEU A 323 -6.40 3.58 3.84
N LEU A 324 -6.93 4.75 4.19
CA LEU A 324 -7.56 5.66 3.22
C LEU A 324 -6.55 6.10 2.16
N ALA A 325 -5.38 6.61 2.54
CA ALA A 325 -4.34 7.06 1.62
C ALA A 325 -3.87 5.92 0.71
N THR A 326 -3.68 4.71 1.26
CA THR A 326 -3.37 3.50 0.50
C THR A 326 -4.44 3.23 -0.57
N GLY A 327 -5.71 3.24 -0.20
CA GLY A 327 -6.82 3.04 -1.15
C GLY A 327 -6.87 4.12 -2.21
N MET A 328 -6.61 5.37 -1.84
CA MET A 328 -6.64 6.51 -2.78
C MET A 328 -5.54 6.45 -3.83
N ARG A 329 -4.37 5.90 -3.51
CA ARG A 329 -3.32 5.67 -4.52
C ARG A 329 -3.81 4.77 -5.66
N ALA A 330 -4.58 3.73 -5.34
CA ALA A 330 -5.17 2.84 -6.34
C ALA A 330 -6.36 3.51 -7.06
N VAL A 331 -7.33 4.05 -6.32
CA VAL A 331 -8.54 4.64 -6.91
C VAL A 331 -8.25 5.82 -7.83
N ASN A 332 -7.33 6.70 -7.44
CA ASN A 332 -6.95 7.85 -8.27
C ASN A 332 -6.19 7.46 -9.56
N ALA A 333 -5.65 6.24 -9.64
CA ALA A 333 -4.99 5.73 -10.83
C ALA A 333 -5.98 5.15 -11.88
N ILE A 334 -7.24 4.91 -11.52
CA ILE A 334 -8.24 4.26 -12.41
C ILE A 334 -8.26 4.88 -13.82
N PRO A 335 -8.38 6.21 -13.99
CA PRO A 335 -8.43 6.79 -15.32
C PRO A 335 -7.18 6.49 -16.16
N LEU A 336 -5.99 6.59 -15.56
CA LEU A 336 -4.72 6.35 -16.24
C LEU A 336 -4.55 4.87 -16.61
N VAL A 337 -4.95 3.97 -15.74
CA VAL A 337 -4.84 2.52 -15.95
C VAL A 337 -5.80 2.04 -17.02
N CYS A 338 -7.01 2.60 -17.07
CA CYS A 338 -7.99 2.30 -18.13
C CYS A 338 -7.57 2.79 -19.51
N GLU A 339 -6.70 3.79 -19.60
CA GLU A 339 -6.20 4.36 -20.86
C GLU A 339 -4.79 3.83 -21.21
N ALA A 340 -4.19 3.01 -20.35
CA ALA A 340 -2.86 2.46 -20.58
C ALA A 340 -2.90 1.31 -21.60
N GLU A 341 -1.77 1.06 -22.25
CA GLU A 341 -1.57 -0.14 -23.07
C GLU A 341 -1.67 -1.40 -22.18
N PRO A 342 -2.18 -2.52 -22.71
CA PRO A 342 -2.30 -3.76 -21.96
C PRO A 342 -0.98 -4.21 -21.32
N GLY A 343 -1.01 -4.51 -20.02
CA GLY A 343 0.19 -4.94 -19.31
C GLY A 343 0.18 -4.63 -17.82
N ILE A 344 1.31 -4.92 -17.16
CA ILE A 344 1.57 -4.48 -15.80
C ILE A 344 2.19 -3.08 -15.88
N VAL A 345 1.48 -2.11 -15.35
CA VAL A 345 1.86 -0.69 -15.37
C VAL A 345 2.48 -0.32 -14.03
N ASP A 346 3.51 0.49 -14.04
CA ASP A 346 4.18 0.99 -12.83
C ASP A 346 4.27 2.52 -12.79
N ALA A 347 4.63 3.07 -11.64
CA ALA A 347 4.63 4.51 -11.40
C ALA A 347 5.73 5.29 -12.16
N LEU A 348 6.74 4.61 -12.74
CA LEU A 348 7.76 5.26 -13.58
C LEU A 348 7.29 5.47 -15.02
N HIS A 349 6.26 4.74 -15.46
CA HIS A 349 5.83 4.71 -16.86
C HIS A 349 4.45 5.34 -17.10
N ILE A 350 3.67 5.61 -16.02
CA ILE A 350 2.42 6.37 -16.16
C ILE A 350 2.61 7.82 -15.69
N PRO A 351 1.79 8.77 -16.21
CA PRO A 351 1.76 10.12 -15.67
C PRO A 351 1.48 10.13 -14.16
N LEU A 352 1.88 11.21 -13.49
CA LEU A 352 1.59 11.39 -12.07
C LEU A 352 0.07 11.26 -11.83
N THR A 353 -0.33 10.32 -10.96
CA THR A 353 -1.73 10.15 -10.58
C THR A 353 -2.26 11.37 -9.85
N SER A 354 -3.43 11.85 -10.25
CA SER A 354 -4.08 13.03 -9.67
C SER A 354 -5.50 12.70 -9.22
N PRO A 355 -6.00 13.33 -8.15
CA PRO A 355 -7.31 13.05 -7.58
C PRO A 355 -8.41 13.83 -8.32
N VAL A 356 -8.64 13.53 -9.61
CA VAL A 356 -9.67 14.18 -10.42
C VAL A 356 -11.03 14.04 -9.75
N GLY A 357 -11.75 15.15 -9.60
CA GLY A 357 -13.07 15.20 -8.96
C GLY A 357 -13.03 15.16 -7.42
N ALA A 358 -11.85 15.26 -6.78
CA ALA A 358 -11.72 15.22 -5.32
C ALA A 358 -11.88 16.57 -4.62
N LEU A 359 -12.01 17.65 -5.37
CA LEU A 359 -12.09 18.99 -4.77
C LEU A 359 -13.48 19.23 -4.15
N HIS A 360 -13.52 19.36 -2.82
CA HIS A 360 -14.68 19.82 -2.05
C HIS A 360 -14.32 21.17 -1.43
N PRO A 361 -14.72 22.31 -2.04
CA PRO A 361 -14.29 23.65 -1.60
C PRO A 361 -14.88 24.06 -0.26
N HIS A 362 -15.95 23.40 0.18
CA HIS A 362 -16.59 23.66 1.46
C HIS A 362 -16.59 22.38 2.31
N ARG A 363 -16.05 22.47 3.51
CA ARG A 363 -16.17 21.43 4.52
C ARG A 363 -17.03 21.98 5.64
N ASP A 364 -18.18 21.38 5.87
CA ASP A 364 -19.10 21.81 6.93
C ASP A 364 -18.37 21.84 8.30
N GLY A 365 -18.35 23.02 8.93
CA GLY A 365 -17.85 23.22 10.29
C GLY A 365 -16.33 23.26 10.49
N VAL A 366 -15.49 23.21 9.42
CA VAL A 366 -14.04 23.31 9.55
C VAL A 366 -13.52 24.53 8.81
N PRO A 367 -12.83 25.49 9.48
CA PRO A 367 -12.20 26.62 8.81
C PRO A 367 -11.10 26.11 7.84
N ALA A 368 -10.94 26.81 6.72
CA ALA A 368 -9.77 26.63 5.86
C ALA A 368 -8.49 26.80 6.69
N PHE A 369 -7.41 26.13 6.30
CA PHE A 369 -6.11 26.30 6.94
C PHE A 369 -5.78 27.80 7.02
N SER A 370 -5.61 28.32 8.24
CA SER A 370 -5.13 29.66 8.51
C SER A 370 -3.61 29.66 8.56
#